data_7430d505d1b515434891b100d2fa8345
#
_entry.id   7430d505d1b515434891b100d2fa8345
#
_cell.length_a   1.000
_cell.length_b   1.000
_cell.length_c   1.000
_cell.angle_alpha   90.00
_cell.angle_beta   90.00
_cell.angle_gamma   90.00
#
_symmetry.space_group_name_H-M   'P 1'
#
loop_
_entity.id
_entity.type
_entity.pdbx_description
1 polymer ?
#
loop_
_entity_poly.entity_id
_entity_poly.type
_entity_poly.pdbx_seq_one_letter_code
_entity_poly.pdbx_strand_id
1 'polypeptide(L)'
;MKKKMSRRTFLKYSAAVGATTAMAGVPTLLRAQPPEIKIASIQPVTGVISDIGISMRRANQMAVDDINAKGGIKSMGGAKLKLLLADTEAKEEVARTEAERVIKEGAVCLVGPFLSGNAMTIATLCEQRGVPFVMDVAAADDITRKGFKYTFRVFPTTTKFAESMLFYMGKIMQEKKISKIRGVLTNTGDLFGRVQGATFLKALKDKKFPIEILGHIEYPLGIQDLSAEISKVKALKPDVLFPVARPGDAKLMIRELYKQRVELQGIISPGSPGWYEPEFIRDMKALADYVMDNVPWYNPIGKLYKEVNAAFSKKFPGKYIDTNSGYAYLGVLVIADALERAKSTKPDDIINALKKTYLKQDLMVGLAVTFDERGDNINADTAMIQIIGQSLKVVLPDKAAEAKYVYPMPKQLWERGV
;
A
#
# COMPACT_ATOMS: atom_id res chain seq x y z
N MET A 1 46.84 -41.32 54.04
CA MET A 1 47.76 -42.00 53.12
C MET A 1 47.07 -42.15 51.74
N LYS A 2 47.48 -41.36 50.74
CA LYS A 2 46.92 -41.44 49.38
C LYS A 2 47.76 -42.44 48.57
N LYS A 3 47.17 -43.61 48.22
CA LYS A 3 47.81 -44.58 47.34
C LYS A 3 47.79 -44.06 45.90
N LYS A 4 48.99 -43.75 45.35
CA LYS A 4 49.15 -43.43 43.93
C LYS A 4 48.93 -44.70 43.08
N MET A 5 47.99 -44.66 42.17
CA MET A 5 47.75 -45.74 41.21
C MET A 5 48.90 -45.75 40.19
N SER A 6 49.48 -46.94 39.93
CA SER A 6 50.60 -47.11 39.03
C SER A 6 50.14 -47.03 37.55
N ARG A 7 51.04 -46.54 36.71
CA ARG A 7 50.81 -46.45 35.23
C ARG A 7 50.41 -47.78 34.55
N ARG A 8 50.79 -48.92 35.14
CA ARG A 8 50.43 -50.25 34.66
C ARG A 8 48.98 -50.64 34.89
N THR A 9 48.36 -50.14 35.94
CA THR A 9 46.95 -50.37 36.25
C THR A 9 46.02 -49.54 35.36
N PHE A 10 46.46 -48.32 34.97
CA PHE A 10 45.71 -47.46 34.04
C PHE A 10 45.64 -48.05 32.60
N LEU A 11 46.72 -48.69 32.13
CA LEU A 11 46.78 -49.35 30.79
C LEU A 11 45.97 -50.66 30.72
N LYS A 12 45.69 -51.32 31.84
CA LYS A 12 44.82 -52.51 31.85
C LYS A 12 43.31 -52.23 31.80
N TYR A 13 42.92 -51.04 32.23
CA TYR A 13 41.51 -50.61 32.12
C TYR A 13 41.18 -49.89 30.84
N SER A 14 42.14 -49.46 30.05
CA SER A 14 41.94 -48.86 28.71
C SER A 14 41.78 -49.89 27.59
N ALA A 15 42.01 -51.18 27.81
CA ALA A 15 41.92 -52.22 26.81
C ALA A 15 40.60 -53.04 26.81
N ALA A 16 39.68 -52.73 27.71
CA ALA A 16 38.45 -53.53 27.90
C ALA A 16 37.16 -52.76 27.55
N VAL A 17 37.23 -51.61 26.86
CA VAL A 17 36.07 -50.85 26.37
C VAL A 17 36.12 -50.65 24.86
N GLY A 18 36.75 -51.58 24.18
CA GLY A 18 36.95 -51.50 22.69
C GLY A 18 36.24 -52.59 21.92
N ALA A 19 35.07 -53.08 22.32
CA ALA A 19 34.31 -53.98 21.45
C ALA A 19 32.86 -53.99 21.95
N THR A 20 32.02 -53.24 21.30
CA THR A 20 30.59 -53.38 20.95
C THR A 20 29.91 -52.02 20.94
N THR A 21 29.85 -51.41 19.82
CA THR A 21 28.65 -50.92 19.13
C THR A 21 29.09 -50.28 17.83
N ALA A 22 29.23 -51.09 16.81
CA ALA A 22 29.02 -50.59 15.47
C ALA A 22 27.55 -50.25 15.33
N MET A 23 27.09 -49.18 15.99
CA MET A 23 25.93 -48.46 15.56
C MET A 23 26.27 -47.78 14.24
N ALA A 24 25.68 -48.32 13.18
CA ALA A 24 25.66 -47.69 11.87
C ALA A 24 25.37 -46.20 12.11
N GLY A 25 26.42 -45.37 11.93
CA GLY A 25 26.26 -43.94 11.83
C GLY A 25 25.38 -43.66 10.66
N VAL A 26 24.05 -43.51 10.92
CA VAL A 26 23.17 -42.82 9.99
C VAL A 26 23.88 -41.49 9.78
N PRO A 27 24.37 -41.18 8.57
CA PRO A 27 24.88 -39.84 8.33
C PRO A 27 23.72 -38.93 8.65
N THR A 28 23.81 -38.19 9.73
CA THR A 28 22.99 -37.00 9.94
C THR A 28 23.33 -36.14 8.73
N LEU A 29 22.53 -36.28 7.67
CA LEU A 29 22.52 -35.33 6.58
C LEU A 29 22.31 -33.98 7.28
N LEU A 30 23.38 -33.27 7.48
CA LEU A 30 23.35 -31.84 7.77
C LEU A 30 22.51 -31.26 6.65
N ARG A 31 21.19 -31.14 6.91
CA ARG A 31 20.25 -30.56 5.96
C ARG A 31 20.75 -29.15 5.77
N ALA A 32 21.47 -28.92 4.68
CA ALA A 32 21.93 -27.59 4.32
C ALA A 32 20.72 -26.65 4.49
N GLN A 33 20.90 -25.58 5.26
CA GLN A 33 19.83 -24.60 5.40
C GLN A 33 19.41 -24.17 3.98
N PRO A 34 18.11 -24.09 3.71
CA PRO A 34 17.64 -23.66 2.40
C PRO A 34 18.30 -22.32 2.06
N PRO A 35 18.72 -22.10 0.81
CA PRO A 35 19.36 -20.85 0.41
C PRO A 35 18.45 -19.67 0.76
N GLU A 36 19.04 -18.54 1.13
CA GLU A 36 18.34 -17.32 1.49
C GLU A 36 18.25 -16.40 0.26
N ILE A 37 17.05 -15.88 -0.04
CA ILE A 37 16.80 -14.91 -1.11
C ILE A 37 16.47 -13.58 -0.44
N LYS A 38 17.30 -12.57 -0.69
CA LYS A 38 17.11 -11.23 -0.15
C LYS A 38 16.17 -10.42 -1.04
N ILE A 39 15.11 -9.88 -0.46
CA ILE A 39 14.27 -8.84 -1.05
C ILE A 39 14.27 -7.62 -0.15
N ALA A 40 13.94 -6.43 -0.64
CA ALA A 40 13.98 -5.23 0.18
C ALA A 40 12.62 -4.54 0.27
N SER A 41 12.22 -4.16 1.49
CA SER A 41 11.09 -3.27 1.75
C SER A 41 11.59 -1.85 1.94
N ILE A 42 11.16 -0.93 1.07
CA ILE A 42 11.54 0.48 1.11
C ILE A 42 10.31 1.32 1.41
N GLN A 43 10.15 1.77 2.66
CA GLN A 43 8.95 2.46 3.13
C GLN A 43 9.31 3.71 3.94
N PRO A 44 8.45 4.74 3.96
CA PRO A 44 8.67 5.96 4.76
C PRO A 44 8.27 5.73 6.22
N VAL A 45 9.13 5.12 7.04
CA VAL A 45 8.81 4.78 8.44
C VAL A 45 9.18 5.88 9.42
N THR A 46 9.83 6.94 8.95
CA THR A 46 10.01 8.20 9.65
C THR A 46 9.50 9.37 8.80
N GLY A 47 9.34 10.56 9.42
CA GLY A 47 8.82 11.74 8.74
C GLY A 47 7.28 11.85 8.80
N VAL A 48 6.73 12.74 7.95
CA VAL A 48 5.33 13.22 8.01
C VAL A 48 4.23 12.17 7.74
N ILE A 49 4.60 10.99 7.25
CA ILE A 49 3.68 9.89 6.93
C ILE A 49 4.14 8.56 7.53
N SER A 50 4.91 8.61 8.61
CA SER A 50 5.53 7.43 9.24
C SER A 50 4.53 6.35 9.65
N ASP A 51 3.34 6.69 10.13
CA ASP A 51 2.33 5.71 10.55
C ASP A 51 1.93 4.78 9.40
N ILE A 52 1.74 5.34 8.19
CA ILE A 52 1.46 4.57 6.98
C ILE A 52 2.65 3.67 6.63
N GLY A 53 3.85 4.22 6.58
CA GLY A 53 5.07 3.47 6.24
C GLY A 53 5.36 2.34 7.21
N ILE A 54 5.14 2.56 8.51
CA ILE A 54 5.28 1.52 9.55
C ILE A 54 4.27 0.39 9.32
N SER A 55 2.99 0.72 9.03
CA SER A 55 1.95 -0.28 8.76
C SER A 55 2.30 -1.12 7.52
N MET A 56 2.75 -0.47 6.44
CA MET A 56 3.19 -1.14 5.21
C MET A 56 4.40 -2.04 5.44
N ARG A 57 5.43 -1.58 6.16
CA ARG A 57 6.60 -2.40 6.51
C ARG A 57 6.22 -3.63 7.33
N ARG A 58 5.31 -3.48 8.30
CA ARG A 58 4.77 -4.60 9.09
C ARG A 58 4.07 -5.63 8.20
N ALA A 59 3.31 -5.19 7.22
CA ALA A 59 2.62 -6.07 6.28
C ALA A 59 3.61 -6.77 5.33
N ASN A 60 4.63 -6.07 4.81
CA ASN A 60 5.70 -6.70 4.03
C ASN A 60 6.40 -7.80 4.84
N GLN A 61 6.78 -7.53 6.11
CA GLN A 61 7.43 -8.51 6.98
C GLN A 61 6.52 -9.72 7.26
N MET A 62 5.23 -9.46 7.52
CA MET A 62 4.28 -10.55 7.77
C MET A 62 4.09 -11.45 6.55
N ALA A 63 4.05 -10.88 5.34
CA ALA A 63 3.99 -11.66 4.11
C ALA A 63 5.23 -12.55 3.94
N VAL A 64 6.42 -12.02 4.23
CA VAL A 64 7.67 -12.81 4.22
C VAL A 64 7.63 -13.93 5.26
N ASP A 65 7.18 -13.63 6.49
CA ASP A 65 7.05 -14.62 7.56
C ASP A 65 6.09 -15.75 7.15
N ASP A 66 4.94 -15.41 6.54
CA ASP A 66 3.92 -16.37 6.10
C ASP A 66 4.41 -17.26 4.94
N ILE A 67 5.12 -16.69 3.96
CA ILE A 67 5.74 -17.44 2.87
C ILE A 67 6.77 -18.41 3.44
N ASN A 68 7.62 -17.94 4.34
CA ASN A 68 8.65 -18.74 4.97
C ASN A 68 8.07 -19.87 5.84
N ALA A 69 6.99 -19.60 6.57
CA ALA A 69 6.27 -20.62 7.35
C ALA A 69 5.66 -21.71 6.46
N LYS A 70 5.20 -21.36 5.25
CA LYS A 70 4.66 -22.28 4.26
C LYS A 70 5.74 -23.05 3.46
N GLY A 71 7.01 -22.89 3.82
CA GLY A 71 8.13 -23.64 3.23
C GLY A 71 9.08 -22.81 2.35
N GLY A 72 8.90 -21.50 2.25
CA GLY A 72 9.70 -20.62 1.39
C GLY A 72 9.38 -20.78 -0.10
N ILE A 73 10.30 -20.44 -0.98
CA ILE A 73 10.19 -20.58 -2.43
C ILE A 73 10.47 -22.04 -2.81
N LYS A 74 9.40 -22.82 -2.98
CA LYS A 74 9.47 -24.29 -3.11
C LYS A 74 10.22 -24.72 -4.35
N SER A 75 10.00 -24.05 -5.47
CA SER A 75 10.69 -24.32 -6.74
C SER A 75 12.21 -24.09 -6.68
N MET A 76 12.68 -23.42 -5.63
CA MET A 76 14.10 -23.16 -5.37
C MET A 76 14.59 -23.88 -4.10
N GLY A 77 14.12 -25.12 -3.88
CA GLY A 77 14.53 -25.95 -2.75
C GLY A 77 14.04 -25.47 -1.38
N GLY A 78 12.98 -24.69 -1.34
CA GLY A 78 12.44 -24.10 -0.11
C GLY A 78 13.25 -22.89 0.39
N ALA A 79 13.91 -22.17 -0.52
CA ALA A 79 14.67 -20.97 -0.21
C ALA A 79 13.84 -19.99 0.61
N LYS A 80 14.42 -19.49 1.72
CA LYS A 80 13.73 -18.55 2.60
C LYS A 80 13.93 -17.13 2.11
N LEU A 81 12.86 -16.33 2.16
CA LEU A 81 12.97 -14.90 1.92
C LEU A 81 13.55 -14.21 3.15
N LYS A 82 14.48 -13.29 2.91
CA LYS A 82 14.98 -12.35 3.91
C LYS A 82 14.64 -10.94 3.49
N LEU A 83 13.95 -10.22 4.37
CA LEU A 83 13.56 -8.84 4.13
C LEU A 83 14.64 -7.88 4.62
N LEU A 84 15.28 -7.18 3.68
CA LEU A 84 16.11 -6.01 3.99
C LEU A 84 15.19 -4.82 4.19
N LEU A 85 15.43 -4.01 5.22
CA LEU A 85 14.60 -2.87 5.57
C LEU A 85 15.30 -1.56 5.19
N ALA A 86 14.57 -0.66 4.55
CA ALA A 86 15.02 0.67 4.18
C ALA A 86 13.97 1.72 4.56
N ASP A 87 14.42 2.88 5.00
CA ASP A 87 13.57 4.01 5.37
C ASP A 87 13.84 5.18 4.42
N THR A 88 12.80 5.65 3.74
CA THR A 88 12.93 6.79 2.83
C THR A 88 12.86 8.14 3.53
N GLU A 89 12.52 8.19 4.82
CA GLU A 89 12.24 9.43 5.57
C GLU A 89 11.23 10.36 4.87
N ALA A 90 10.42 9.82 3.96
CA ALA A 90 9.57 10.58 3.04
C ALA A 90 10.33 11.58 2.14
N LYS A 91 11.63 11.33 1.87
CA LYS A 91 12.53 12.18 1.05
C LYS A 91 13.05 11.39 -0.15
N GLU A 92 13.05 12.00 -1.33
CA GLU A 92 13.48 11.34 -2.57
C GLU A 92 14.98 11.00 -2.59
N GLU A 93 15.82 11.88 -2.04
CA GLU A 93 17.27 11.66 -1.95
C GLU A 93 17.62 10.49 -1.02
N VAL A 94 16.92 10.39 0.12
CA VAL A 94 17.09 9.27 1.04
C VAL A 94 16.59 7.97 0.40
N ALA A 95 15.44 8.03 -0.29
CA ALA A 95 14.91 6.88 -1.01
C ALA A 95 15.91 6.31 -2.02
N ARG A 96 16.62 7.19 -2.77
CA ARG A 96 17.68 6.78 -3.69
C ARG A 96 18.85 6.10 -2.97
N THR A 97 19.34 6.72 -1.91
CA THR A 97 20.49 6.22 -1.12
C THR A 97 20.17 4.86 -0.50
N GLU A 98 19.01 4.72 0.09
CA GLU A 98 18.57 3.48 0.72
C GLU A 98 18.29 2.36 -0.30
N ALA A 99 17.71 2.69 -1.45
CA ALA A 99 17.55 1.72 -2.54
C ALA A 99 18.93 1.22 -3.03
N GLU A 100 19.91 2.12 -3.22
CA GLU A 100 21.24 1.73 -3.62
C GLU A 100 21.93 0.85 -2.55
N ARG A 101 21.75 1.16 -1.27
CA ARG A 101 22.27 0.36 -0.15
C ARG A 101 21.75 -1.07 -0.20
N VAL A 102 20.42 -1.26 -0.26
CA VAL A 102 19.85 -2.61 -0.23
C VAL A 102 20.16 -3.42 -1.49
N ILE A 103 20.32 -2.76 -2.65
CA ILE A 103 20.80 -3.40 -3.88
C ILE A 103 22.23 -3.92 -3.68
N LYS A 104 23.13 -3.11 -3.12
CA LYS A 104 24.51 -3.51 -2.78
C LYS A 104 24.57 -4.64 -1.75
N GLU A 105 23.59 -4.71 -0.84
CA GLU A 105 23.45 -5.80 0.12
C GLU A 105 22.90 -7.10 -0.51
N GLY A 106 22.57 -7.07 -1.80
CA GLY A 106 22.17 -8.23 -2.59
C GLY A 106 20.66 -8.46 -2.66
N ALA A 107 19.84 -7.41 -2.50
CA ALA A 107 18.40 -7.52 -2.79
C ALA A 107 18.20 -7.84 -4.29
N VAL A 108 17.48 -8.93 -4.56
CA VAL A 108 17.16 -9.37 -5.94
C VAL A 108 15.88 -8.72 -6.49
N CYS A 109 15.06 -8.15 -5.61
CA CYS A 109 13.85 -7.40 -5.94
C CYS A 109 13.52 -6.43 -4.81
N LEU A 110 13.01 -5.24 -5.15
CA LEU A 110 12.55 -4.25 -4.18
C LEU A 110 11.02 -4.20 -4.15
N VAL A 111 10.42 -3.89 -2.98
CA VAL A 111 8.99 -3.63 -2.81
C VAL A 111 8.78 -2.33 -2.04
N GLY A 112 7.79 -1.56 -2.43
CA GLY A 112 7.48 -0.23 -1.88
C GLY A 112 7.30 0.80 -2.99
N PRO A 113 7.43 2.09 -2.71
CA PRO A 113 7.05 2.76 -1.49
C PRO A 113 5.65 3.39 -1.58
N PHE A 114 5.24 4.07 -0.54
CA PHE A 114 4.00 4.83 -0.52
C PHE A 114 4.03 6.09 -1.40
N LEU A 115 5.07 6.93 -1.28
CA LEU A 115 5.17 8.20 -2.01
C LEU A 115 5.58 8.02 -3.46
N SER A 116 4.81 8.62 -4.38
CA SER A 116 5.08 8.52 -5.83
C SER A 116 6.41 9.19 -6.25
N GLY A 117 6.83 10.28 -5.59
CA GLY A 117 8.15 10.88 -5.82
C GLY A 117 9.29 9.92 -5.48
N ASN A 118 9.22 9.29 -4.30
CA ASN A 118 10.18 8.26 -3.89
C ASN A 118 10.17 7.07 -4.87
N ALA A 119 8.97 6.64 -5.31
CA ALA A 119 8.84 5.54 -6.27
C ALA A 119 9.46 5.87 -7.63
N MET A 120 9.27 7.09 -8.14
CA MET A 120 9.93 7.55 -9.36
C MET A 120 11.45 7.48 -9.26
N THR A 121 11.99 7.94 -8.14
CA THR A 121 13.43 7.92 -7.86
C THR A 121 13.97 6.49 -7.77
N ILE A 122 13.28 5.61 -7.04
CA ILE A 122 13.65 4.18 -6.92
C ILE A 122 13.54 3.48 -8.28
N ALA A 123 12.44 3.69 -9.03
CA ALA A 123 12.23 3.11 -10.35
C ALA A 123 13.37 3.50 -11.32
N THR A 124 13.76 4.77 -11.31
CA THR A 124 14.89 5.27 -12.12
C THR A 124 16.20 4.57 -11.76
N LEU A 125 16.48 4.39 -10.47
CA LEU A 125 17.66 3.67 -10.00
C LEU A 125 17.61 2.18 -10.37
N CYS A 126 16.46 1.53 -10.17
CA CYS A 126 16.26 0.12 -10.51
C CYS A 126 16.45 -0.15 -12.01
N GLU A 127 15.97 0.76 -12.87
CA GLU A 127 16.21 0.71 -14.32
C GLU A 127 17.70 0.79 -14.64
N GLN A 128 18.45 1.71 -13.99
CA GLN A 128 19.89 1.86 -14.18
C GLN A 128 20.72 0.66 -13.67
N ARG A 129 20.25 -0.01 -12.64
CA ARG A 129 20.92 -1.15 -11.99
C ARG A 129 20.46 -2.51 -12.49
N GLY A 130 19.40 -2.55 -13.30
CA GLY A 130 18.79 -3.80 -13.77
C GLY A 130 18.19 -4.63 -12.63
N VAL A 131 17.53 -4.00 -11.66
CA VAL A 131 16.92 -4.68 -10.50
C VAL A 131 15.40 -4.58 -10.55
N PRO A 132 14.66 -5.71 -10.47
CA PRO A 132 13.20 -5.69 -10.40
C PRO A 132 12.65 -4.89 -9.23
N PHE A 133 11.62 -4.13 -9.49
CA PHE A 133 10.94 -3.29 -8.52
C PHE A 133 9.42 -3.45 -8.61
N VAL A 134 8.78 -3.81 -7.52
CA VAL A 134 7.34 -3.93 -7.40
C VAL A 134 6.81 -2.80 -6.52
N MET A 135 6.16 -1.81 -7.16
CA MET A 135 5.49 -0.73 -6.44
C MET A 135 4.22 -1.27 -5.79
N ASP A 136 4.12 -1.10 -4.48
CA ASP A 136 2.95 -1.55 -3.71
C ASP A 136 1.82 -0.53 -3.66
N VAL A 137 2.09 0.79 -3.52
CA VAL A 137 1.05 1.83 -3.36
C VAL A 137 1.23 3.04 -4.27
N ALA A 138 2.45 3.42 -4.65
CA ALA A 138 2.67 4.62 -5.44
C ALA A 138 1.84 4.63 -6.75
N ALA A 139 0.91 5.58 -6.89
CA ALA A 139 -0.14 5.55 -7.91
C ALA A 139 0.10 6.44 -9.13
N ALA A 140 1.04 7.42 -9.08
CA ALA A 140 1.22 8.37 -10.18
C ALA A 140 1.52 7.66 -11.51
N ASP A 141 0.70 7.91 -12.52
CA ASP A 141 0.82 7.32 -13.86
C ASP A 141 2.18 7.60 -14.50
N ASP A 142 2.76 8.75 -14.20
CA ASP A 142 4.02 9.21 -14.79
C ASP A 142 5.18 8.24 -14.57
N ILE A 143 5.12 7.39 -13.51
CA ILE A 143 6.18 6.44 -13.20
C ILE A 143 6.26 5.36 -14.28
N THR A 144 5.15 4.68 -14.57
CA THR A 144 5.12 3.60 -15.56
C THR A 144 5.08 4.09 -17.00
N ARG A 145 4.63 5.35 -17.22
CA ARG A 145 4.73 6.03 -18.54
C ARG A 145 6.16 6.36 -18.97
N LYS A 146 7.16 6.23 -18.09
CA LYS A 146 8.58 6.33 -18.47
C LYS A 146 9.06 5.17 -19.34
N GLY A 147 8.31 4.07 -19.41
CA GLY A 147 8.68 2.89 -20.17
C GLY A 147 9.78 2.06 -19.51
N PHE A 148 9.87 2.09 -18.19
CA PHE A 148 10.83 1.29 -17.42
C PHE A 148 10.56 -0.20 -17.58
N LYS A 149 11.62 -0.97 -17.84
CA LYS A 149 11.58 -2.43 -18.01
C LYS A 149 11.46 -3.17 -16.68
N TYR A 150 12.04 -2.60 -15.61
CA TYR A 150 12.23 -3.27 -14.32
C TYR A 150 11.17 -2.90 -13.28
N THR A 151 10.16 -2.09 -13.64
CA THR A 151 9.16 -1.55 -12.70
C THR A 151 7.78 -2.12 -12.95
N PHE A 152 7.14 -2.62 -11.88
CA PHE A 152 5.78 -3.16 -11.89
C PHE A 152 4.97 -2.54 -10.75
N ARG A 153 3.67 -2.33 -10.94
CA ARG A 153 2.78 -1.73 -9.95
C ARG A 153 1.60 -2.64 -9.65
N VAL A 154 1.41 -3.02 -8.40
CA VAL A 154 0.23 -3.81 -7.99
C VAL A 154 -0.99 -2.93 -7.69
N PHE A 155 -0.79 -1.67 -7.36
CA PHE A 155 -1.81 -0.68 -7.04
C PHE A 155 -2.49 -0.10 -8.29
N PRO A 156 -3.72 0.44 -8.19
CA PRO A 156 -4.32 1.17 -9.31
C PRO A 156 -3.54 2.44 -9.67
N THR A 157 -3.62 2.82 -10.93
CA THR A 157 -3.08 4.09 -11.44
C THR A 157 -3.99 5.27 -11.11
N THR A 158 -3.47 6.50 -11.17
CA THR A 158 -4.32 7.71 -11.03
C THR A 158 -5.38 7.80 -12.14
N THR A 159 -5.10 7.28 -13.34
CA THR A 159 -6.12 7.14 -14.41
C THR A 159 -7.27 6.23 -13.95
N LYS A 160 -6.97 5.08 -13.34
CA LYS A 160 -8.02 4.18 -12.84
C LYS A 160 -8.85 4.83 -11.73
N PHE A 161 -8.23 5.58 -10.83
CA PHE A 161 -8.96 6.37 -9.83
C PHE A 161 -9.94 7.35 -10.49
N ALA A 162 -9.49 8.12 -11.47
CA ALA A 162 -10.36 9.09 -12.14
C ALA A 162 -11.53 8.42 -12.88
N GLU A 163 -11.27 7.33 -13.60
CA GLU A 163 -12.31 6.57 -14.31
C GLU A 163 -13.35 6.00 -13.36
N SER A 164 -12.92 5.36 -12.28
CA SER A 164 -13.83 4.80 -11.26
C SER A 164 -14.61 5.88 -10.55
N MET A 165 -13.98 7.02 -10.24
CA MET A 165 -14.65 8.18 -9.64
C MET A 165 -15.78 8.69 -10.52
N LEU A 166 -15.56 8.87 -11.83
CA LEU A 166 -16.60 9.30 -12.74
C LEU A 166 -17.73 8.27 -12.85
N PHE A 167 -17.39 6.99 -12.85
CA PHE A 167 -18.40 5.92 -12.86
C PHE A 167 -19.31 6.00 -11.62
N TYR A 168 -18.74 6.11 -10.42
CA TYR A 168 -19.51 6.19 -9.19
C TYR A 168 -20.29 7.50 -9.07
N MET A 169 -19.68 8.63 -9.44
CA MET A 169 -20.38 9.92 -9.47
C MET A 169 -21.54 9.92 -10.47
N GLY A 170 -21.34 9.32 -11.65
CA GLY A 170 -22.41 9.16 -12.64
C GLY A 170 -23.61 8.41 -12.08
N LYS A 171 -23.37 7.33 -11.34
CA LYS A 171 -24.43 6.57 -10.66
C LYS A 171 -25.15 7.42 -9.60
N ILE A 172 -24.40 8.11 -8.72
CA ILE A 172 -24.98 8.99 -7.69
C ILE A 172 -25.82 10.09 -8.34
N MET A 173 -25.29 10.76 -9.37
CA MET A 173 -26.02 11.83 -10.06
C MET A 173 -27.29 11.34 -10.74
N GLN A 174 -27.25 10.16 -11.37
CA GLN A 174 -28.43 9.55 -12.00
C GLN A 174 -29.52 9.22 -10.96
N GLU A 175 -29.16 8.53 -9.87
CA GLU A 175 -30.10 8.14 -8.81
C GLU A 175 -30.70 9.35 -8.09
N LYS A 176 -29.91 10.41 -7.89
CA LYS A 176 -30.35 11.65 -7.23
C LYS A 176 -30.96 12.68 -8.18
N LYS A 177 -31.03 12.37 -9.50
CA LYS A 177 -31.55 13.27 -10.57
C LYS A 177 -30.80 14.62 -10.60
N ILE A 178 -29.49 14.59 -10.41
CA ILE A 178 -28.62 15.76 -10.44
C ILE A 178 -28.08 15.93 -11.85
N SER A 179 -28.39 17.07 -12.47
CA SER A 179 -27.94 17.35 -13.85
C SER A 179 -26.53 17.95 -13.91
N LYS A 180 -26.08 18.63 -12.87
CA LYS A 180 -24.78 19.30 -12.82
C LYS A 180 -24.31 19.47 -11.38
N ILE A 181 -22.99 19.36 -11.15
CA ILE A 181 -22.33 19.66 -9.88
C ILE A 181 -21.31 20.77 -10.12
N ARG A 182 -21.26 21.75 -9.22
CA ARG A 182 -20.22 22.79 -9.17
C ARG A 182 -19.23 22.41 -8.08
N GLY A 183 -17.98 22.19 -8.45
CA GLY A 183 -16.97 21.70 -7.53
C GLY A 183 -15.74 22.58 -7.43
N VAL A 184 -14.98 22.44 -6.35
CA VAL A 184 -13.63 22.93 -6.21
C VAL A 184 -12.71 21.72 -5.99
N LEU A 185 -11.61 21.65 -6.74
CA LEU A 185 -10.56 20.66 -6.55
C LEU A 185 -9.47 21.25 -5.67
N THR A 186 -9.04 20.51 -4.65
CA THR A 186 -7.83 20.84 -3.89
C THR A 186 -6.87 19.64 -3.93
N ASN A 187 -5.55 19.88 -3.98
CA ASN A 187 -4.57 18.80 -3.89
C ASN A 187 -3.25 19.23 -3.24
N THR A 188 -2.58 18.25 -2.64
CA THR A 188 -1.20 18.42 -2.19
C THR A 188 -0.26 18.62 -3.38
N GLY A 189 0.79 19.41 -3.21
CA GLY A 189 1.79 19.73 -4.23
C GLY A 189 2.88 18.66 -4.42
N ASP A 190 2.74 17.47 -3.87
CA ASP A 190 3.62 16.33 -4.16
C ASP A 190 3.25 15.67 -5.50
N LEU A 191 4.11 14.78 -6.01
CA LEU A 191 3.91 14.16 -7.32
C LEU A 191 2.53 13.48 -7.44
N PHE A 192 2.12 12.72 -6.40
CA PHE A 192 0.82 12.06 -6.42
C PHE A 192 -0.33 13.08 -6.49
N GLY A 193 -0.33 14.08 -5.61
CA GLY A 193 -1.41 15.06 -5.54
C GLY A 193 -1.60 15.81 -6.87
N ARG A 194 -0.49 16.26 -7.47
CA ARG A 194 -0.51 16.91 -8.79
C ARG A 194 -1.02 16.00 -9.90
N VAL A 195 -0.50 14.77 -9.99
CA VAL A 195 -0.90 13.83 -11.04
C VAL A 195 -2.36 13.38 -10.87
N GLN A 196 -2.80 13.13 -9.63
CA GLN A 196 -4.19 12.76 -9.34
C GLN A 196 -5.16 13.89 -9.70
N GLY A 197 -4.86 15.13 -9.27
CA GLY A 197 -5.67 16.30 -9.62
C GLY A 197 -5.75 16.54 -11.13
N ALA A 198 -4.61 16.52 -11.81
CA ALA A 198 -4.54 16.71 -13.25
C ALA A 198 -5.30 15.60 -14.02
N THR A 199 -5.16 14.35 -13.58
CA THR A 199 -5.85 13.20 -14.21
C THR A 199 -7.36 13.28 -14.02
N PHE A 200 -7.81 13.69 -12.83
CA PHE A 200 -9.24 13.90 -12.57
C PHE A 200 -9.81 15.01 -13.46
N LEU A 201 -9.14 16.18 -13.54
CA LEU A 201 -9.55 17.28 -14.42
C LEU A 201 -9.59 16.86 -15.89
N LYS A 202 -8.58 16.11 -16.33
CA LYS A 202 -8.53 15.58 -17.69
C LYS A 202 -9.69 14.63 -17.97
N ALA A 203 -10.00 13.72 -17.06
CA ALA A 203 -11.10 12.78 -17.20
C ALA A 203 -12.46 13.48 -17.29
N LEU A 204 -12.70 14.50 -16.46
CA LEU A 204 -13.90 15.35 -16.54
C LEU A 204 -14.06 15.97 -17.91
N LYS A 205 -12.99 16.54 -18.46
CA LYS A 205 -12.97 17.19 -19.78
C LYS A 205 -13.18 16.18 -20.91
N ASP A 206 -12.43 15.10 -20.95
CA ASP A 206 -12.46 14.10 -22.01
C ASP A 206 -13.82 13.39 -22.10
N LYS A 207 -14.44 13.11 -20.96
CA LYS A 207 -15.77 12.48 -20.87
C LYS A 207 -16.92 13.49 -20.95
N LYS A 208 -16.63 14.79 -21.04
CA LYS A 208 -17.63 15.86 -20.93
C LYS A 208 -18.56 15.64 -19.75
N PHE A 209 -17.98 15.23 -18.62
CA PHE A 209 -18.73 14.84 -17.44
C PHE A 209 -19.35 16.07 -16.77
N PRO A 210 -20.61 16.03 -16.29
CA PRO A 210 -21.34 17.21 -15.84
C PRO A 210 -20.92 17.69 -14.45
N ILE A 211 -19.63 17.80 -14.20
CA ILE A 211 -19.01 18.44 -13.04
C ILE A 211 -18.21 19.64 -13.55
N GLU A 212 -18.59 20.85 -13.12
CA GLU A 212 -17.87 22.08 -13.41
C GLU A 212 -16.90 22.38 -12.26
N ILE A 213 -15.63 22.47 -12.55
CA ILE A 213 -14.62 22.88 -11.56
C ILE A 213 -14.47 24.38 -11.57
N LEU A 214 -14.92 25.03 -10.48
CA LEU A 214 -14.89 26.47 -10.26
C LEU A 214 -13.51 27.00 -9.91
N GLY A 215 -12.67 26.15 -9.35
CA GLY A 215 -11.29 26.47 -8.98
C GLY A 215 -10.48 25.23 -8.64
N HIS A 216 -9.16 25.34 -8.85
CA HIS A 216 -8.19 24.32 -8.49
C HIS A 216 -7.15 24.96 -7.58
N ILE A 217 -7.00 24.42 -6.37
CA ILE A 217 -6.15 24.98 -5.31
C ILE A 217 -5.12 23.93 -4.90
N GLU A 218 -3.86 24.16 -5.25
CA GLU A 218 -2.73 23.35 -4.81
C GLU A 218 -2.11 23.98 -3.55
N TYR A 219 -1.65 23.11 -2.63
CA TYR A 219 -0.97 23.51 -1.41
C TYR A 219 0.21 22.56 -1.10
N PRO A 220 1.28 23.04 -0.39
CA PRO A 220 2.46 22.23 -0.11
C PRO A 220 2.15 20.97 0.73
N LEU A 221 2.87 19.87 0.46
CA LEU A 221 2.87 18.71 1.35
C LEU A 221 3.39 19.12 2.74
N GLY A 222 2.67 18.69 3.78
CA GLY A 222 3.02 19.00 5.17
C GLY A 222 2.69 20.43 5.60
N ILE A 223 1.77 21.09 4.87
CA ILE A 223 1.22 22.39 5.27
C ILE A 223 0.67 22.35 6.71
N GLN A 224 0.85 23.44 7.45
CA GLN A 224 0.42 23.52 8.85
C GLN A 224 -0.85 24.38 9.04
N ASP A 225 -1.25 25.15 8.02
CA ASP A 225 -2.43 26.01 8.04
C ASP A 225 -3.06 26.05 6.64
N LEU A 226 -4.36 25.77 6.55
CA LEU A 226 -5.16 25.78 5.32
C LEU A 226 -6.20 26.91 5.32
N SER A 227 -6.11 27.87 6.22
CA SER A 227 -7.11 28.94 6.36
C SER A 227 -7.31 29.75 5.08
N ALA A 228 -6.22 30.08 4.40
CA ALA A 228 -6.24 30.87 3.15
C ALA A 228 -6.86 30.05 1.99
N GLU A 229 -6.50 28.76 1.87
CA GLU A 229 -7.02 27.85 0.85
C GLU A 229 -8.52 27.62 1.03
N ILE A 230 -8.97 27.39 2.26
CA ILE A 230 -10.39 27.18 2.57
C ILE A 230 -11.20 28.48 2.41
N SER A 231 -10.61 29.64 2.67
CA SER A 231 -11.24 30.93 2.35
C SER A 231 -11.50 31.10 0.85
N LYS A 232 -10.58 30.64 -0.02
CA LYS A 232 -10.79 30.61 -1.48
C LYS A 232 -11.92 29.64 -1.86
N VAL A 233 -11.95 28.43 -1.25
CA VAL A 233 -13.04 27.45 -1.45
C VAL A 233 -14.38 28.12 -1.10
N LYS A 234 -14.50 28.75 0.06
CA LYS A 234 -15.71 29.43 0.52
C LYS A 234 -16.18 30.51 -0.44
N ALA A 235 -15.25 31.34 -0.95
CA ALA A 235 -15.56 32.42 -1.89
C ALA A 235 -16.14 31.91 -3.22
N LEU A 236 -15.75 30.73 -3.68
CA LEU A 236 -16.23 30.08 -4.90
C LEU A 236 -17.64 29.44 -4.76
N LYS A 237 -18.12 29.24 -3.54
CA LYS A 237 -19.43 28.65 -3.22
C LYS A 237 -19.70 27.36 -4.02
N PRO A 238 -18.88 26.32 -3.88
CA PRO A 238 -19.08 25.05 -4.58
C PRO A 238 -20.18 24.23 -3.93
N ASP A 239 -20.82 23.34 -4.71
CA ASP A 239 -21.68 22.28 -4.19
C ASP A 239 -20.86 21.18 -3.50
N VAL A 240 -19.72 20.83 -4.10
CA VAL A 240 -18.85 19.73 -3.66
C VAL A 240 -17.39 20.17 -3.60
N LEU A 241 -16.71 19.79 -2.52
CA LEU A 241 -15.26 19.84 -2.46
C LEU A 241 -14.70 18.47 -2.91
N PHE A 242 -13.77 18.48 -3.86
CA PHE A 242 -13.03 17.31 -4.34
C PHE A 242 -11.58 17.37 -3.83
N PRO A 243 -11.30 16.87 -2.62
CA PRO A 243 -9.98 17.03 -2.03
C PRO A 243 -9.09 15.81 -2.30
N VAL A 244 -7.85 16.05 -2.74
CA VAL A 244 -6.76 15.06 -2.75
C VAL A 244 -5.82 15.42 -1.62
N ALA A 245 -5.95 14.75 -0.47
CA ALA A 245 -5.29 15.13 0.77
C ALA A 245 -4.49 13.97 1.37
N ARG A 246 -3.50 14.30 2.18
CA ARG A 246 -2.79 13.39 3.08
C ARG A 246 -3.46 13.41 4.46
N PRO A 247 -3.20 12.46 5.37
CA PRO A 247 -3.90 12.40 6.66
C PRO A 247 -3.81 13.67 7.50
N GLY A 248 -2.66 14.33 7.52
CA GLY A 248 -2.48 15.60 8.24
C GLY A 248 -3.33 16.73 7.65
N ASP A 249 -3.28 16.90 6.33
CA ASP A 249 -4.00 17.96 5.62
C ASP A 249 -5.52 17.76 5.70
N ALA A 250 -6.00 16.50 5.64
CA ALA A 250 -7.42 16.18 5.77
C ALA A 250 -7.99 16.65 7.10
N LYS A 251 -7.25 16.47 8.20
CA LYS A 251 -7.65 16.95 9.53
C LYS A 251 -7.69 18.48 9.58
N LEU A 252 -6.68 19.15 9.03
CA LEU A 252 -6.65 20.61 8.94
C LEU A 252 -7.82 21.13 8.10
N MET A 253 -8.07 20.49 6.96
CA MET A 253 -9.15 20.88 6.03
C MET A 253 -10.52 20.80 6.71
N ILE A 254 -10.85 19.70 7.38
CA ILE A 254 -12.14 19.56 8.08
C ILE A 254 -12.30 20.62 9.17
N ARG A 255 -11.23 20.89 9.95
CA ARG A 255 -11.26 21.92 11.00
C ARG A 255 -11.48 23.32 10.42
N GLU A 256 -10.83 23.68 9.33
CA GLU A 256 -11.00 24.98 8.69
C GLU A 256 -12.36 25.11 7.98
N LEU A 257 -12.87 24.07 7.32
CA LEU A 257 -14.22 24.05 6.77
C LEU A 257 -15.28 24.26 7.87
N TYR A 258 -15.11 23.62 9.03
CA TYR A 258 -15.97 23.82 10.21
C TYR A 258 -15.89 25.26 10.73
N LYS A 259 -14.68 25.73 11.00
CA LYS A 259 -14.42 27.06 11.58
C LYS A 259 -14.96 28.21 10.69
N GLN A 260 -14.74 28.09 9.38
CA GLN A 260 -15.19 29.08 8.42
C GLN A 260 -16.65 28.90 7.98
N ARG A 261 -17.34 27.85 8.42
CA ARG A 261 -18.72 27.53 8.05
C ARG A 261 -18.91 27.47 6.53
N VAL A 262 -18.12 26.64 5.85
CA VAL A 262 -18.21 26.46 4.40
C VAL A 262 -19.38 25.53 4.07
N GLU A 263 -20.40 26.04 3.39
CA GLU A 263 -21.55 25.28 2.95
C GLU A 263 -21.18 24.34 1.81
N LEU A 264 -21.47 23.04 1.98
CA LEU A 264 -21.19 21.99 0.99
C LEU A 264 -22.32 20.95 0.98
N GLN A 265 -22.65 20.43 -0.19
CA GLN A 265 -23.47 19.23 -0.34
C GLN A 265 -22.68 17.95 -0.14
N GLY A 266 -21.35 18.00 -0.33
CA GLY A 266 -20.46 16.86 -0.16
C GLY A 266 -18.99 17.21 -0.09
N ILE A 267 -18.22 16.36 0.59
CA ILE A 267 -16.77 16.28 0.54
C ILE A 267 -16.47 14.91 -0.06
N ILE A 268 -16.03 14.89 -1.32
CA ILE A 268 -15.93 13.66 -2.10
C ILE A 268 -14.55 13.60 -2.76
N SER A 269 -13.65 12.83 -2.18
CA SER A 269 -12.29 12.69 -2.69
C SER A 269 -12.27 11.83 -3.96
N PRO A 270 -11.58 12.28 -5.02
CA PRO A 270 -11.36 11.45 -6.21
C PRO A 270 -10.36 10.32 -5.99
N GLY A 271 -9.89 10.14 -4.77
CA GLY A 271 -8.97 9.11 -4.32
C GLY A 271 -7.74 9.69 -3.64
N SER A 272 -7.69 9.57 -2.31
CA SER A 272 -6.49 9.97 -1.56
C SER A 272 -6.49 9.39 -0.14
N PRO A 273 -5.30 9.24 0.50
CA PRO A 273 -5.19 8.54 1.77
C PRO A 273 -5.69 9.34 2.99
N GLY A 274 -6.06 10.59 2.83
CA GLY A 274 -6.41 11.47 3.93
C GLY A 274 -7.66 11.08 4.71
N TRP A 275 -8.55 10.30 4.12
CA TRP A 275 -9.93 10.19 4.57
C TRP A 275 -10.28 8.85 5.22
N TYR A 276 -9.45 7.82 5.09
CA TYR A 276 -9.75 6.48 5.61
C TYR A 276 -8.83 6.01 6.74
N GLU A 277 -7.85 6.81 7.13
CA GLU A 277 -6.97 6.44 8.23
C GLU A 277 -7.74 6.42 9.56
N PRO A 278 -7.53 5.39 10.43
CA PRO A 278 -8.22 5.29 11.72
C PRO A 278 -8.05 6.52 12.59
N GLU A 279 -6.88 7.15 12.55
CA GLU A 279 -6.56 8.37 13.29
C GLU A 279 -7.37 9.58 12.81
N PHE A 280 -7.69 9.67 11.52
CA PHE A 280 -8.56 10.72 11.00
C PHE A 280 -9.97 10.61 11.60
N ILE A 281 -10.54 9.41 11.58
CA ILE A 281 -11.90 9.17 12.10
C ILE A 281 -11.96 9.42 13.60
N ARG A 282 -10.98 8.87 14.34
CA ARG A 282 -10.87 9.04 15.79
C ARG A 282 -10.76 10.51 16.20
N ASP A 283 -9.94 11.30 15.48
CA ASP A 283 -9.61 12.67 15.83
C ASP A 283 -10.69 13.66 15.37
N MET A 284 -11.40 13.35 14.26
CA MET A 284 -12.46 14.20 13.70
C MET A 284 -13.86 13.82 14.18
N LYS A 285 -14.04 12.58 14.70
CA LYS A 285 -15.31 12.11 15.24
C LYS A 285 -16.49 12.40 14.28
N ALA A 286 -17.57 13.02 14.77
CA ALA A 286 -18.74 13.36 13.97
C ALA A 286 -18.45 14.32 12.80
N LEU A 287 -17.37 15.10 12.86
CA LEU A 287 -16.96 15.95 11.72
C LEU A 287 -16.51 15.13 10.51
N ALA A 288 -16.02 13.91 10.71
CA ALA A 288 -15.64 13.01 9.62
C ALA A 288 -16.85 12.40 8.90
N ASP A 289 -18.04 12.36 9.52
CA ASP A 289 -19.20 11.72 8.94
C ASP A 289 -19.55 12.32 7.56
N TYR A 290 -20.02 11.45 6.67
CA TYR A 290 -20.44 11.73 5.30
C TYR A 290 -19.32 12.10 4.32
N VAL A 291 -18.04 12.16 4.74
CA VAL A 291 -16.92 12.24 3.79
C VAL A 291 -16.90 10.97 2.96
N MET A 292 -16.79 11.13 1.65
CA MET A 292 -16.67 10.04 0.68
C MET A 292 -15.27 10.02 0.08
N ASP A 293 -14.77 8.82 -0.23
CA ASP A 293 -13.50 8.67 -0.93
C ASP A 293 -13.53 7.49 -1.90
N ASN A 294 -12.92 7.67 -3.05
CA ASN A 294 -12.79 6.63 -4.08
C ASN A 294 -11.40 5.98 -3.99
N VAL A 295 -11.31 4.85 -3.32
CA VAL A 295 -10.03 4.23 -2.98
C VAL A 295 -9.97 2.76 -3.36
N PRO A 296 -8.78 2.21 -3.65
CA PRO A 296 -8.59 0.77 -3.61
C PRO A 296 -8.85 0.30 -2.18
N TRP A 297 -9.64 -0.73 -2.01
CA TRP A 297 -10.07 -1.15 -0.68
C TRP A 297 -9.76 -2.63 -0.44
N TYR A 298 -9.68 -3.05 0.79
CA TYR A 298 -9.62 -4.46 1.12
C TYR A 298 -10.93 -5.17 0.73
N ASN A 299 -10.85 -6.47 0.50
CA ASN A 299 -12.02 -7.27 0.17
C ASN A 299 -12.64 -7.86 1.46
N PRO A 300 -13.70 -7.25 2.04
CA PRO A 300 -14.23 -7.65 3.34
C PRO A 300 -14.81 -9.07 3.36
N ILE A 301 -15.16 -9.62 2.20
CA ILE A 301 -15.68 -10.99 2.06
C ILE A 301 -14.58 -12.00 1.72
N GLY A 302 -13.39 -11.53 1.32
CA GLY A 302 -12.26 -12.37 0.92
C GLY A 302 -11.75 -13.25 2.06
N LYS A 303 -11.46 -14.52 1.74
CA LYS A 303 -10.90 -15.46 2.72
C LYS A 303 -9.49 -15.03 3.15
N LEU A 304 -8.63 -14.73 2.18
CA LEU A 304 -7.27 -14.29 2.45
C LEU A 304 -7.27 -13.00 3.28
N TYR A 305 -8.16 -12.03 2.95
CA TYR A 305 -8.29 -10.82 3.76
C TYR A 305 -8.59 -11.14 5.23
N LYS A 306 -9.60 -11.98 5.48
CA LYS A 306 -10.01 -12.35 6.85
C LYS A 306 -8.87 -13.00 7.64
N GLU A 307 -8.15 -13.93 7.00
CA GLU A 307 -7.01 -14.63 7.62
C GLU A 307 -5.86 -13.66 7.94
N VAL A 308 -5.44 -12.86 6.95
CA VAL A 308 -4.34 -11.91 7.08
C VAL A 308 -4.68 -10.82 8.08
N ASN A 309 -5.90 -10.27 8.01
CA ASN A 309 -6.35 -9.21 8.93
C ASN A 309 -6.43 -9.71 10.38
N ALA A 310 -6.94 -10.92 10.63
CA ALA A 310 -6.99 -11.50 11.96
C ALA A 310 -5.59 -11.69 12.55
N ALA A 311 -4.64 -12.19 11.74
CA ALA A 311 -3.25 -12.35 12.14
C ALA A 311 -2.56 -11.01 12.40
N PHE A 312 -2.79 -10.02 11.53
CA PHE A 312 -2.23 -8.67 11.66
C PHE A 312 -2.73 -7.98 12.92
N SER A 313 -4.05 -7.96 13.15
CA SER A 313 -4.66 -7.34 14.34
C SER A 313 -4.23 -8.01 15.63
N LYS A 314 -4.02 -9.34 15.63
CA LYS A 314 -3.45 -10.07 16.77
C LYS A 314 -2.00 -9.65 17.04
N LYS A 315 -1.18 -9.49 16.01
CA LYS A 315 0.24 -9.11 16.14
C LYS A 315 0.42 -7.63 16.49
N PHE A 316 -0.50 -6.78 16.04
CA PHE A 316 -0.47 -5.33 16.22
C PHE A 316 -1.83 -4.82 16.75
N PRO A 317 -2.08 -4.89 18.07
CA PRO A 317 -3.34 -4.49 18.67
C PRO A 317 -3.78 -3.07 18.26
N GLY A 318 -5.06 -2.92 17.92
CA GLY A 318 -5.63 -1.64 17.46
C GLY A 318 -5.33 -1.28 16.00
N LYS A 319 -4.64 -2.16 15.27
CA LYS A 319 -4.39 -2.01 13.82
C LYS A 319 -5.11 -3.11 13.04
N TYR A 320 -5.42 -2.83 11.77
CA TYR A 320 -6.02 -3.77 10.83
C TYR A 320 -5.33 -3.63 9.46
N ILE A 321 -5.57 -4.59 8.58
CA ILE A 321 -5.11 -4.49 7.19
C ILE A 321 -6.01 -3.49 6.47
N ASP A 322 -5.45 -2.32 6.22
CA ASP A 322 -6.02 -1.24 5.42
C ASP A 322 -5.59 -1.35 3.94
N THR A 323 -5.95 -0.35 3.16
CA THR A 323 -5.53 -0.23 1.75
C THR A 323 -4.01 -0.35 1.58
N ASN A 324 -3.25 0.42 2.35
CA ASN A 324 -1.79 0.54 2.18
C ASN A 324 -1.07 -0.75 2.61
N SER A 325 -1.39 -1.24 3.79
CA SER A 325 -0.83 -2.48 4.33
C SER A 325 -1.26 -3.71 3.52
N GLY A 326 -2.49 -3.73 2.99
CA GLY A 326 -2.97 -4.81 2.13
C GLY A 326 -2.19 -4.91 0.83
N TYR A 327 -1.98 -3.80 0.14
CA TYR A 327 -1.17 -3.79 -1.08
C TYR A 327 0.32 -4.03 -0.82
N ALA A 328 0.84 -3.59 0.33
CA ALA A 328 2.20 -3.93 0.74
C ALA A 328 2.37 -5.45 0.93
N TYR A 329 1.42 -6.11 1.60
CA TYR A 329 1.39 -7.57 1.70
C TYR A 329 1.30 -8.24 0.32
N LEU A 330 0.40 -7.76 -0.55
CA LEU A 330 0.20 -8.28 -1.91
C LEU A 330 1.45 -8.13 -2.78
N GLY A 331 2.19 -7.02 -2.66
CA GLY A 331 3.44 -6.80 -3.38
C GLY A 331 4.47 -7.89 -3.12
N VAL A 332 4.60 -8.34 -1.86
CA VAL A 332 5.49 -9.45 -1.49
C VAL A 332 4.97 -10.78 -2.04
N LEU A 333 3.65 -11.02 -2.04
CA LEU A 333 3.08 -12.22 -2.67
C LEU A 333 3.38 -12.29 -4.17
N VAL A 334 3.31 -11.15 -4.87
CA VAL A 334 3.64 -11.05 -6.31
C VAL A 334 5.12 -11.38 -6.55
N ILE A 335 6.02 -10.88 -5.70
CA ILE A 335 7.46 -11.20 -5.79
C ILE A 335 7.68 -12.70 -5.57
N ALA A 336 7.05 -13.29 -4.55
CA ALA A 336 7.19 -14.71 -4.25
C ALA A 336 6.67 -15.59 -5.41
N ASP A 337 5.51 -15.25 -5.98
CA ASP A 337 4.95 -15.93 -7.15
C ASP A 337 5.87 -15.83 -8.37
N ALA A 338 6.48 -14.66 -8.59
CA ALA A 338 7.44 -14.46 -9.66
C ALA A 338 8.71 -15.32 -9.45
N LEU A 339 9.24 -15.38 -8.23
CA LEU A 339 10.39 -16.23 -7.89
C LEU A 339 10.08 -17.73 -8.06
N GLU A 340 8.89 -18.18 -7.64
CA GLU A 340 8.43 -19.56 -7.85
C GLU A 340 8.40 -19.94 -9.33
N ARG A 341 7.94 -19.05 -10.20
CA ARG A 341 7.86 -19.30 -11.66
C ARG A 341 9.20 -19.11 -12.36
N ALA A 342 10.01 -18.15 -11.93
CA ALA A 342 11.34 -17.88 -12.46
C ALA A 342 12.33 -19.00 -12.14
N LYS A 343 12.23 -19.62 -10.95
CA LYS A 343 13.20 -20.59 -10.40
C LYS A 343 14.63 -20.06 -10.41
N SER A 344 14.78 -18.75 -10.29
CA SER A 344 16.04 -18.02 -10.47
C SER A 344 15.98 -16.69 -9.73
N THR A 345 17.15 -16.18 -9.34
CA THR A 345 17.32 -14.82 -8.79
C THR A 345 17.89 -13.84 -9.82
N LYS A 346 18.05 -14.26 -11.07
CA LYS A 346 18.53 -13.37 -12.13
C LYS A 346 17.45 -12.36 -12.50
N PRO A 347 17.79 -11.07 -12.64
CA PRO A 347 16.79 -10.01 -12.90
C PRO A 347 15.90 -10.29 -14.12
N ASP A 348 16.46 -10.70 -15.24
CA ASP A 348 15.69 -10.96 -16.47
C ASP A 348 14.68 -12.13 -16.30
N ASP A 349 15.05 -13.18 -15.54
CA ASP A 349 14.16 -14.29 -15.26
C ASP A 349 12.98 -13.82 -14.38
N ILE A 350 13.26 -13.01 -13.36
CA ILE A 350 12.24 -12.43 -12.47
C ILE A 350 11.30 -11.52 -13.29
N ILE A 351 11.82 -10.65 -14.15
CA ILE A 351 11.02 -9.77 -15.01
C ILE A 351 10.14 -10.56 -15.97
N ASN A 352 10.69 -11.58 -16.62
CA ASN A 352 9.93 -12.45 -17.50
C ASN A 352 8.80 -13.18 -16.76
N ALA A 353 9.03 -13.53 -15.49
CA ALA A 353 7.99 -14.07 -14.62
C ALA A 353 6.95 -13.00 -14.24
N LEU A 354 7.38 -11.79 -13.84
CA LEU A 354 6.48 -10.69 -13.51
C LEU A 354 5.55 -10.32 -14.67
N LYS A 355 6.07 -10.20 -15.90
CA LYS A 355 5.27 -9.94 -17.11
C LYS A 355 4.18 -10.99 -17.37
N LYS A 356 4.34 -12.20 -16.86
CA LYS A 356 3.39 -13.31 -17.00
C LYS A 356 2.57 -13.56 -15.73
N THR A 357 2.51 -12.57 -14.82
CA THR A 357 1.78 -12.72 -13.56
C THR A 357 0.28 -12.89 -13.82
N TYR A 358 -0.31 -13.91 -13.21
CA TYR A 358 -1.73 -14.13 -13.06
C TYR A 358 -2.00 -14.66 -11.66
N LEU A 359 -1.86 -13.78 -10.66
CA LEU A 359 -1.98 -14.14 -9.25
C LEU A 359 -3.42 -13.90 -8.77
N LYS A 360 -4.18 -14.98 -8.60
CA LYS A 360 -5.50 -14.90 -7.97
C LYS A 360 -5.37 -14.46 -6.53
N GLN A 361 -6.16 -13.50 -6.13
CA GLN A 361 -6.18 -12.96 -4.77
C GLN A 361 -7.60 -12.50 -4.41
N ASP A 362 -7.90 -12.50 -3.14
CA ASP A 362 -9.12 -11.94 -2.55
C ASP A 362 -8.79 -11.12 -1.29
N LEU A 363 -7.56 -10.62 -1.20
CA LEU A 363 -7.10 -9.70 -0.17
C LEU A 363 -7.64 -8.29 -0.42
N MET A 364 -7.52 -7.81 -1.65
CA MET A 364 -7.95 -6.47 -2.08
C MET A 364 -9.09 -6.59 -3.09
N VAL A 365 -9.91 -5.53 -3.23
CA VAL A 365 -10.88 -5.46 -4.33
C VAL A 365 -10.16 -5.51 -5.67
N GLY A 366 -10.78 -6.13 -6.66
CA GLY A 366 -10.20 -6.37 -7.96
C GLY A 366 -10.15 -7.86 -8.31
N LEU A 367 -9.53 -8.17 -9.43
CA LEU A 367 -9.35 -9.54 -9.91
C LEU A 367 -7.92 -10.01 -9.67
N ALA A 368 -7.51 -11.08 -10.37
CA ALA A 368 -6.15 -11.58 -10.34
C ALA A 368 -5.15 -10.49 -10.75
N VAL A 369 -4.04 -10.33 -10.01
CA VAL A 369 -2.98 -9.40 -10.42
C VAL A 369 -2.45 -9.82 -11.79
N THR A 370 -2.50 -8.90 -12.75
CA THR A 370 -2.02 -9.11 -14.11
C THR A 370 -1.45 -7.79 -14.61
N PHE A 371 -0.24 -7.83 -15.14
CA PHE A 371 0.44 -6.63 -15.60
C PHE A 371 0.27 -6.43 -17.11
N ASP A 372 0.07 -5.18 -17.52
CA ASP A 372 0.17 -4.75 -18.93
C ASP A 372 1.64 -4.58 -19.35
N GLU A 373 1.83 -4.11 -20.60
CA GLU A 373 3.16 -3.86 -21.18
C GLU A 373 3.98 -2.80 -20.42
N ARG A 374 3.31 -1.93 -19.65
CA ARG A 374 3.94 -0.87 -18.85
C ARG A 374 4.26 -1.34 -17.44
N GLY A 375 3.82 -2.56 -17.06
CA GLY A 375 3.93 -3.09 -15.71
C GLY A 375 2.81 -2.62 -14.76
N ASP A 376 1.72 -2.05 -15.25
CA ASP A 376 0.57 -1.69 -14.43
C ASP A 376 -0.39 -2.86 -14.25
N ASN A 377 -0.91 -3.06 -13.03
CA ASN A 377 -1.95 -4.04 -12.76
C ASN A 377 -3.29 -3.59 -13.35
N ILE A 378 -3.68 -4.20 -14.47
CA ILE A 378 -4.92 -3.87 -15.19
C ILE A 378 -6.20 -4.25 -14.43
N ASN A 379 -6.09 -5.11 -13.45
CA ASN A 379 -7.21 -5.64 -12.67
C ASN A 379 -7.34 -5.00 -11.28
N ALA A 380 -6.45 -4.09 -10.92
CA ALA A 380 -6.62 -3.31 -9.70
C ALA A 380 -7.85 -2.41 -9.83
N ASP A 381 -8.68 -2.36 -8.78
CA ASP A 381 -9.93 -1.62 -8.80
C ASP A 381 -10.11 -0.78 -7.54
N THR A 382 -11.13 0.07 -7.54
CA THR A 382 -11.47 0.93 -6.40
C THR A 382 -12.89 0.66 -5.91
N ALA A 383 -13.17 1.12 -4.70
CA ALA A 383 -14.51 1.22 -4.15
C ALA A 383 -14.78 2.66 -3.71
N MET A 384 -16.03 3.10 -3.75
CA MET A 384 -16.45 4.31 -3.06
C MET A 384 -16.75 3.93 -1.61
N ILE A 385 -16.00 4.51 -0.70
CA ILE A 385 -16.24 4.40 0.75
C ILE A 385 -16.87 5.68 1.28
N GLN A 386 -17.56 5.59 2.40
CA GLN A 386 -18.10 6.74 3.11
C GLN A 386 -17.99 6.52 4.62
N ILE A 387 -17.69 7.57 5.36
CA ILE A 387 -17.75 7.53 6.82
C ILE A 387 -19.20 7.74 7.25
N ILE A 388 -19.79 6.77 7.93
CA ILE A 388 -21.16 6.78 8.42
C ILE A 388 -21.16 6.36 9.88
N GLY A 389 -21.59 7.24 10.77
CA GLY A 389 -21.59 6.98 12.22
C GLY A 389 -20.18 6.67 12.73
N GLN A 390 -19.19 7.44 12.30
CA GLN A 390 -17.78 7.32 12.65
C GLN A 390 -17.16 5.95 12.27
N SER A 391 -17.71 5.31 11.24
CA SER A 391 -17.22 4.03 10.71
C SER A 391 -17.11 4.09 9.20
N LEU A 392 -16.02 3.54 8.66
CA LEU A 392 -15.87 3.37 7.21
C LEU A 392 -16.82 2.30 6.71
N LYS A 393 -17.49 2.60 5.60
CA LYS A 393 -18.40 1.68 4.91
C LYS A 393 -18.13 1.75 3.41
N VAL A 394 -18.04 0.59 2.78
CA VAL A 394 -18.14 0.52 1.32
C VAL A 394 -19.57 0.85 0.95
N VAL A 395 -19.77 1.82 0.08
CA VAL A 395 -21.09 2.26 -0.38
C VAL A 395 -21.31 1.98 -1.87
N LEU A 396 -20.25 1.84 -2.66
CA LEU A 396 -20.28 1.39 -4.06
C LEU A 396 -19.00 0.57 -4.37
N PRO A 397 -19.09 -0.43 -5.25
CA PRO A 397 -20.24 -0.91 -6.01
C PRO A 397 -21.26 -1.64 -5.12
N ASP A 398 -22.55 -1.67 -5.54
CA ASP A 398 -23.64 -2.27 -4.77
C ASP A 398 -23.39 -3.68 -4.29
N LYS A 399 -22.74 -4.50 -5.12
CA LYS A 399 -22.41 -5.91 -4.78
C LYS A 399 -21.46 -6.05 -3.57
N ALA A 400 -20.74 -5.00 -3.22
CA ALA A 400 -19.82 -4.96 -2.09
C ALA A 400 -20.27 -3.96 -1.00
N ALA A 401 -21.40 -3.27 -1.20
CA ALA A 401 -21.85 -2.22 -0.32
C ALA A 401 -22.25 -2.76 1.07
N GLU A 402 -21.72 -2.13 2.11
CA GLU A 402 -22.02 -2.38 3.52
C GLU A 402 -23.11 -1.43 4.03
N ALA A 403 -23.34 -0.31 3.32
CA ALA A 403 -24.39 0.68 3.59
C ALA A 403 -24.80 1.40 2.31
N LYS A 404 -25.95 2.04 2.32
CA LYS A 404 -26.35 2.99 1.28
C LYS A 404 -25.60 4.30 1.47
N TYR A 405 -25.11 4.89 0.38
CA TYR A 405 -24.46 6.20 0.46
C TYR A 405 -25.45 7.31 0.85
N VAL A 406 -24.93 8.29 1.55
CA VAL A 406 -25.67 9.50 1.98
C VAL A 406 -25.15 10.70 1.20
N TYR A 407 -25.94 11.18 0.25
CA TYR A 407 -25.65 12.36 -0.53
C TYR A 407 -26.99 13.02 -0.98
N PRO A 408 -27.14 14.37 -0.86
CA PRO A 408 -26.23 15.30 -0.20
C PRO A 408 -26.06 15.01 1.30
N MET A 409 -25.05 15.63 1.93
CA MET A 409 -24.83 15.55 3.37
C MET A 409 -26.07 16.11 4.09
N PRO A 410 -26.65 15.40 5.07
CA PRO A 410 -27.88 15.82 5.74
C PRO A 410 -27.67 16.99 6.72
N LYS A 411 -26.42 17.21 7.15
CA LYS A 411 -26.03 18.26 8.08
C LYS A 411 -24.70 18.88 7.66
N GLN A 412 -24.58 20.18 7.77
CA GLN A 412 -23.32 20.88 7.59
C GLN A 412 -22.34 20.54 8.73
N LEU A 413 -21.05 20.76 8.50
CA LEU A 413 -20.01 20.41 9.49
C LEU A 413 -20.28 21.05 10.87
N TRP A 414 -20.67 22.32 10.92
CA TRP A 414 -20.94 23.05 12.17
C TRP A 414 -22.27 22.67 12.86
N GLU A 415 -23.10 21.87 12.22
CA GLU A 415 -24.33 21.32 12.79
C GLU A 415 -24.12 19.94 13.42
N ARG A 416 -22.93 19.37 13.27
CA ARG A 416 -22.55 18.10 13.85
C ARG A 416 -21.97 18.34 15.24
N GLY A 417 -22.50 17.68 16.26
CA GLY A 417 -21.95 17.76 17.61
C GLY A 417 -20.47 17.36 17.63
N VAL A 418 -19.62 18.16 18.28
CA VAL A 418 -18.18 17.93 18.43
C VAL A 418 -17.93 17.20 19.74
#